data_baf526e97d1f1ecf98d4bb32fbddad55
#
_entry.id   baf526e97d1f1ecf98d4bb32fbddad55
#
_cell.length_a   1.000
_cell.length_b   1.000
_cell.length_c   1.000
_cell.angle_alpha   90.00
_cell.angle_beta   90.00
_cell.angle_gamma   90.00
#
_symmetry.space_group_name_H-M   'P 1'
#
loop_
_entity.id
_entity.type
_entity.pdbx_description
1 polymer ?
#
loop_
_entity_poly.entity_id
_entity_poly.type
_entity_poly.pdbx_seq_one_letter_code
_entity_poly.pdbx_strand_id
1 'polypeptide(L)'
;MSLKRRFLRRILPPALAFFLRMLLATVRVRELGRAERLPGIQGRKRLIFAFWHNEMVPVVGFYAGRDIQSMASRSFDGEVIADTLIRLGYPAPTRGSSSNNGRQALKALARGLREGRDVVLTPDGPMGPRHKVQSGVLTLARLTGYQLVPLAFRCRPAIKLGGWDRMEIPLPFAKGCAIFANPITVPRECSEEEMDALRDHLEETLRTIDEQAVRLLSSRAA
;
A
#
# COMPACT_ATOMS: atom_id res chain seq x y z
N MET A 1 -4.90 -29.50 -3.64
CA MET A 1 -5.56 -28.33 -4.24
C MET A 1 -6.53 -28.80 -5.28
N SER A 2 -7.84 -28.43 -5.22
CA SER A 2 -8.86 -28.89 -6.17
C SER A 2 -8.57 -28.40 -7.60
N LEU A 3 -9.02 -29.14 -8.62
CA LEU A 3 -8.86 -28.81 -10.06
C LEU A 3 -9.40 -27.41 -10.35
N LYS A 4 -10.54 -27.04 -9.74
CA LYS A 4 -11.15 -25.71 -9.82
C LYS A 4 -10.21 -24.59 -9.36
N ARG A 5 -9.52 -24.76 -8.22
CA ARG A 5 -8.53 -23.78 -7.71
C ARG A 5 -7.32 -23.64 -8.62
N ARG A 6 -6.84 -24.74 -9.23
CA ARG A 6 -5.74 -24.69 -10.21
C ARG A 6 -6.15 -23.91 -11.46
N PHE A 7 -7.36 -24.11 -11.95
CA PHE A 7 -7.91 -23.41 -13.11
C PHE A 7 -8.07 -21.90 -12.82
N LEU A 8 -8.70 -21.56 -11.69
CA LEU A 8 -8.89 -20.17 -11.27
C LEU A 8 -7.52 -19.44 -11.11
N ARG A 9 -6.53 -20.09 -10.54
CA ARG A 9 -5.19 -19.50 -10.39
C ARG A 9 -4.49 -19.22 -11.73
N ARG A 10 -4.85 -19.92 -12.81
CA ARG A 10 -4.31 -19.65 -14.15
C ARG A 10 -4.99 -18.46 -14.84
N ILE A 11 -6.27 -18.26 -14.60
CA ILE A 11 -7.07 -17.28 -15.32
C ILE A 11 -7.20 -15.96 -14.57
N LEU A 12 -7.42 -15.98 -13.24
CA LEU A 12 -7.66 -14.76 -12.48
C LEU A 12 -6.50 -13.76 -12.51
N PRO A 13 -5.23 -14.14 -12.29
CA PRO A 13 -4.16 -13.15 -12.27
C PRO A 13 -3.97 -12.40 -13.59
N PRO A 14 -3.92 -13.05 -14.79
CA PRO A 14 -3.82 -12.30 -16.04
C PRO A 14 -5.05 -11.44 -16.32
N ALA A 15 -6.25 -11.93 -16.00
CA ALA A 15 -7.49 -11.17 -16.17
C ALA A 15 -7.52 -9.92 -15.27
N LEU A 16 -7.15 -10.06 -13.99
CA LEU A 16 -7.05 -8.96 -13.05
C LEU A 16 -5.97 -7.95 -13.47
N ALA A 17 -4.79 -8.42 -13.86
CA ALA A 17 -3.71 -7.53 -14.31
C ALA A 17 -4.12 -6.74 -15.56
N PHE A 18 -4.78 -7.38 -16.51
CA PHE A 18 -5.32 -6.72 -17.70
C PHE A 18 -6.40 -5.70 -17.31
N PHE A 19 -7.38 -6.10 -16.51
CA PHE A 19 -8.46 -5.23 -16.06
C PHE A 19 -7.91 -4.00 -15.32
N LEU A 20 -6.99 -4.18 -14.38
CA LEU A 20 -6.39 -3.09 -13.62
C LEU A 20 -5.63 -2.13 -14.54
N ARG A 21 -4.84 -2.63 -15.50
CA ARG A 21 -4.15 -1.77 -16.47
C ARG A 21 -5.12 -0.94 -17.29
N MET A 22 -6.16 -1.56 -17.84
CA MET A 22 -7.16 -0.88 -18.66
C MET A 22 -7.93 0.16 -17.85
N LEU A 23 -8.39 -0.21 -16.66
CA LEU A 23 -9.14 0.67 -15.76
C LEU A 23 -8.29 1.88 -15.36
N LEU A 24 -7.11 1.63 -14.82
CA LEU A 24 -6.27 2.71 -14.27
C LEU A 24 -5.64 3.60 -15.37
N ALA A 25 -5.50 3.09 -16.60
CA ALA A 25 -5.12 3.92 -17.76
C ALA A 25 -6.16 5.01 -18.07
N THR A 26 -7.42 4.81 -17.69
CA THR A 26 -8.48 5.81 -17.87
C THR A 26 -8.56 6.83 -16.72
N VAL A 27 -7.95 6.53 -15.57
CA VAL A 27 -8.03 7.39 -14.37
C VAL A 27 -7.02 8.54 -14.47
N ARG A 28 -7.50 9.76 -14.28
CA ARG A 28 -6.66 10.96 -14.27
C ARG A 28 -6.22 11.29 -12.85
N VAL A 29 -4.95 11.05 -12.54
CA VAL A 29 -4.42 11.21 -11.19
C VAL A 29 -3.65 12.51 -11.04
N ARG A 30 -3.92 13.22 -9.93
CA ARG A 30 -3.12 14.34 -9.43
C ARG A 30 -2.34 13.87 -8.19
N GLU A 31 -1.05 14.02 -8.21
CA GLU A 31 -0.18 13.76 -7.06
C GLU A 31 0.16 15.07 -6.34
N LEU A 32 0.06 15.06 -5.01
CA LEU A 32 0.41 16.16 -4.12
C LEU A 32 1.43 15.70 -3.09
N GLY A 33 2.41 16.53 -2.77
CA GLY A 33 3.44 16.17 -1.80
C GLY A 33 4.29 14.98 -2.26
N ARG A 34 4.62 14.91 -3.57
CA ARG A 34 5.39 13.77 -4.11
C ARG A 34 6.61 13.46 -3.27
N ALA A 35 6.82 12.19 -3.01
CA ALA A 35 7.96 11.69 -2.26
C ALA A 35 9.31 12.20 -2.81
N GLU A 36 9.45 12.35 -4.13
CA GLU A 36 10.66 12.89 -4.79
C GLU A 36 10.94 14.37 -4.46
N ARG A 37 9.94 15.12 -3.99
CA ARG A 37 10.05 16.54 -3.60
C ARG A 37 10.22 16.75 -2.10
N LEU A 38 10.13 15.69 -1.32
CA LEU A 38 10.30 15.77 0.13
C LEU A 38 11.79 15.88 0.47
N PRO A 39 12.19 16.74 1.42
CA PRO A 39 13.57 16.83 1.87
C PRO A 39 14.11 15.47 2.33
N GLY A 40 15.29 15.08 1.86
CA GLY A 40 15.95 13.83 2.21
C GLY A 40 15.70 12.65 1.27
N ILE A 41 14.82 12.79 0.27
CA ILE A 41 14.55 11.75 -0.73
C ILE A 41 15.47 11.88 -1.95
N GLN A 42 15.97 13.06 -2.23
CA GLN A 42 16.86 13.32 -3.38
C GLN A 42 18.17 12.52 -3.35
N GLY A 43 18.54 11.90 -2.22
CA GLY A 43 19.77 11.15 -2.02
C GLY A 43 19.66 9.65 -2.18
N ARG A 44 18.70 9.08 -2.92
CA ARG A 44 18.51 7.63 -3.13
C ARG A 44 18.22 6.80 -1.86
N LYS A 45 17.80 7.42 -0.77
CA LYS A 45 17.30 6.65 0.38
C LYS A 45 15.99 5.98 0.01
N ARG A 46 15.89 4.69 0.32
CA ARG A 46 14.65 3.94 0.11
C ARG A 46 13.63 4.30 1.16
N LEU A 47 12.37 4.11 0.81
CA LEU A 47 11.24 4.52 1.63
C LEU A 47 10.33 3.33 1.92
N ILE A 48 9.65 3.43 3.04
CA ILE A 48 8.55 2.56 3.40
C ILE A 48 7.27 3.39 3.20
N PHE A 49 6.43 3.01 2.24
CA PHE A 49 5.14 3.66 2.03
C PHE A 49 4.06 2.95 2.85
N ALA A 50 3.20 3.73 3.48
CA ALA A 50 2.03 3.21 4.21
C ALA A 50 0.75 3.87 3.69
N PHE A 51 -0.26 3.06 3.35
CA PHE A 51 -1.58 3.51 2.94
C PHE A 51 -2.65 2.51 3.41
N TRP A 52 -3.91 2.92 3.51
CA TRP A 52 -4.96 2.04 3.98
C TRP A 52 -5.30 0.91 2.99
N HIS A 53 -5.63 -0.26 3.51
CA HIS A 53 -5.92 -1.46 2.70
C HIS A 53 -7.02 -1.24 1.66
N ASN A 54 -8.03 -0.43 1.96
CA ASN A 54 -9.10 -0.10 1.02
C ASN A 54 -8.67 0.71 -0.21
N GLU A 55 -7.48 1.28 -0.22
CA GLU A 55 -6.90 2.05 -1.31
C GLU A 55 -6.00 1.21 -2.25
N MET A 56 -5.92 -0.09 -2.00
CA MET A 56 -4.98 -0.99 -2.68
C MET A 56 -5.17 -0.99 -4.20
N VAL A 57 -6.40 -0.99 -4.69
CA VAL A 57 -6.69 -1.05 -6.14
C VAL A 57 -6.10 0.14 -6.90
N PRO A 58 -6.39 1.40 -6.55
CA PRO A 58 -5.79 2.54 -7.25
C PRO A 58 -4.27 2.62 -7.07
N VAL A 59 -3.74 2.34 -5.87
CA VAL A 59 -2.29 2.36 -5.61
C VAL A 59 -1.56 1.34 -6.47
N VAL A 60 -2.00 0.08 -6.45
CA VAL A 60 -1.36 -1.01 -7.20
C VAL A 60 -1.41 -0.78 -8.70
N GLY A 61 -2.52 -0.29 -9.23
CA GLY A 61 -2.62 -0.07 -10.66
C GLY A 61 -1.84 1.16 -11.14
N PHE A 62 -1.85 2.26 -10.38
CA PHE A 62 -1.19 3.51 -10.79
C PHE A 62 0.35 3.44 -10.68
N TYR A 63 0.86 2.73 -9.67
CA TYR A 63 2.31 2.56 -9.50
C TYR A 63 2.84 1.26 -10.12
N ALA A 64 2.09 0.63 -11.03
CA ALA A 64 2.52 -0.58 -11.73
C ALA A 64 3.87 -0.39 -12.45
N GLY A 65 4.68 -1.46 -12.47
CA GLY A 65 6.01 -1.46 -13.09
C GLY A 65 7.12 -0.78 -12.28
N ARG A 66 6.85 -0.32 -11.06
CA ARG A 66 7.87 0.25 -10.18
C ARG A 66 8.52 -0.83 -9.31
N ASP A 67 9.79 -0.63 -8.97
CA ASP A 67 10.56 -1.54 -8.12
C ASP A 67 10.19 -1.35 -6.63
N ILE A 68 8.91 -1.61 -6.31
CA ILE A 68 8.33 -1.50 -4.97
C ILE A 68 7.98 -2.90 -4.47
N GLN A 69 8.60 -3.32 -3.39
CA GLN A 69 8.32 -4.61 -2.77
C GLN A 69 7.13 -4.52 -1.84
N SER A 70 6.21 -5.46 -1.98
CA SER A 70 5.01 -5.58 -1.16
C SER A 70 4.99 -6.91 -0.39
N MET A 71 3.94 -7.09 0.40
CA MET A 71 3.67 -8.36 1.10
C MET A 71 2.31 -8.92 0.66
N ALA A 72 2.23 -10.23 0.51
CA ALA A 72 0.99 -10.94 0.23
C ALA A 72 0.83 -12.16 1.15
N SER A 73 -0.39 -12.47 1.58
CA SER A 73 -0.68 -13.62 2.42
C SER A 73 -0.39 -14.96 1.67
N ARG A 74 -0.30 -16.06 2.43
CA ARG A 74 -0.17 -17.41 1.85
C ARG A 74 -1.51 -18.07 1.54
N SER A 75 -2.62 -17.34 1.67
CA SER A 75 -3.95 -17.82 1.27
C SER A 75 -4.07 -17.96 -0.24
N PHE A 76 -5.13 -18.60 -0.71
CA PHE A 76 -5.43 -18.69 -2.13
C PHE A 76 -5.56 -17.30 -2.78
N ASP A 77 -6.27 -16.38 -2.12
CA ASP A 77 -6.44 -15.01 -2.60
C ASP A 77 -5.10 -14.26 -2.64
N GLY A 78 -4.26 -14.45 -1.60
CA GLY A 78 -2.91 -13.92 -1.58
C GLY A 78 -2.00 -14.47 -2.71
N GLU A 79 -2.20 -15.72 -3.15
CA GLU A 79 -1.52 -16.28 -4.32
C GLU A 79 -1.98 -15.58 -5.62
N VAL A 80 -3.30 -15.38 -5.79
CA VAL A 80 -3.85 -14.67 -6.95
C VAL A 80 -3.33 -13.23 -7.00
N ILE A 81 -3.32 -12.53 -5.85
CA ILE A 81 -2.79 -11.17 -5.77
C ILE A 81 -1.28 -11.13 -6.08
N ALA A 82 -0.49 -12.06 -5.53
CA ALA A 82 0.95 -12.12 -5.80
C ALA A 82 1.24 -12.32 -7.29
N ASP A 83 0.57 -13.26 -7.94
CA ASP A 83 0.72 -13.52 -9.37
C ASP A 83 0.23 -12.33 -10.22
N THR A 84 -0.79 -11.59 -9.76
CA THR A 84 -1.28 -10.35 -10.39
C THR A 84 -0.25 -9.23 -10.29
N LEU A 85 0.36 -9.02 -9.12
CA LEU A 85 1.39 -8.00 -8.92
C LEU A 85 2.61 -8.24 -9.81
N ILE A 86 3.09 -9.48 -9.90
CA ILE A 86 4.19 -9.83 -10.80
C ILE A 86 3.83 -9.49 -12.25
N ARG A 87 2.61 -9.77 -12.70
CA ARG A 87 2.14 -9.43 -14.04
C ARG A 87 2.00 -7.94 -14.28
N LEU A 88 1.74 -7.17 -13.23
CA LEU A 88 1.76 -5.70 -13.27
C LEU A 88 3.17 -5.12 -13.30
N GLY A 89 4.22 -5.94 -13.18
CA GLY A 89 5.61 -5.52 -13.23
C GLY A 89 6.23 -5.20 -11.88
N TYR A 90 5.59 -5.58 -10.78
CA TYR A 90 6.18 -5.50 -9.45
C TYR A 90 7.15 -6.66 -9.19
N PRO A 91 8.14 -6.50 -8.30
CA PRO A 91 8.89 -7.61 -7.73
C PRO A 91 7.94 -8.63 -7.08
N ALA A 92 8.37 -9.89 -7.01
CA ALA A 92 7.60 -10.92 -6.33
C ALA A 92 7.33 -10.52 -4.88
N PRO A 93 6.06 -10.47 -4.43
CA PRO A 93 5.73 -10.06 -3.07
C PRO A 93 6.33 -11.02 -2.04
N THR A 94 6.75 -10.46 -0.91
CA THR A 94 7.13 -11.25 0.27
C THR A 94 5.92 -12.01 0.79
N ARG A 95 6.09 -13.30 1.11
CA ARG A 95 5.01 -14.18 1.53
C ARG A 95 4.88 -14.22 3.05
N GLY A 96 3.81 -13.70 3.60
CA GLY A 96 3.52 -13.68 5.04
C GLY A 96 2.33 -12.77 5.36
N SER A 97 1.97 -12.74 6.63
CA SER A 97 0.96 -11.82 7.17
C SER A 97 1.28 -11.52 8.63
N SER A 98 0.60 -10.53 9.24
CA SER A 98 0.74 -10.22 10.67
C SER A 98 0.42 -11.42 11.58
N SER A 99 -0.45 -12.31 11.15
CA SER A 99 -0.87 -13.51 11.90
C SER A 99 -0.02 -14.77 11.64
N ASN A 100 0.75 -14.81 10.54
CA ASN A 100 1.50 -15.99 10.16
C ASN A 100 2.83 -15.61 9.49
N ASN A 101 3.95 -16.03 10.11
CA ASN A 101 5.31 -15.71 9.63
C ASN A 101 5.63 -14.21 9.48
N GLY A 102 4.96 -13.32 10.21
CA GLY A 102 5.13 -11.86 10.12
C GLY A 102 6.58 -11.42 10.31
N ARG A 103 7.31 -12.00 11.28
CA ARG A 103 8.75 -11.71 11.50
C ARG A 103 9.63 -12.07 10.29
N GLN A 104 9.36 -13.20 9.63
CA GLN A 104 10.11 -13.60 8.44
C GLN A 104 9.80 -12.66 7.26
N ALA A 105 8.54 -12.27 7.13
CA ALA A 105 8.13 -11.32 6.11
C ALA A 105 8.78 -9.94 6.32
N LEU A 106 8.82 -9.42 7.55
CA LEU A 106 9.52 -8.18 7.87
C LEU A 106 11.02 -8.25 7.56
N LYS A 107 11.69 -9.37 7.89
CA LYS A 107 13.10 -9.59 7.52
C LYS A 107 13.32 -9.56 6.01
N ALA A 108 12.41 -10.14 5.23
CA ALA A 108 12.50 -10.15 3.76
C ALA A 108 12.27 -8.74 3.18
N LEU A 109 11.32 -7.96 3.72
CA LEU A 109 11.11 -6.56 3.34
C LEU A 109 12.33 -5.70 3.70
N ALA A 110 12.90 -5.89 4.90
CA ALA A 110 14.13 -5.20 5.31
C ALA A 110 15.32 -5.52 4.39
N ARG A 111 15.38 -6.74 3.84
CA ARG A 111 16.37 -7.09 2.83
C ARG A 111 16.10 -6.33 1.53
N GLY A 112 14.86 -6.27 1.05
CA GLY A 112 14.48 -5.52 -0.15
C GLY A 112 14.89 -4.04 -0.05
N LEU A 113 14.66 -3.40 1.09
CA LEU A 113 15.11 -2.02 1.34
C LEU A 113 16.65 -1.90 1.21
N ARG A 114 17.42 -2.83 1.78
CA ARG A 114 18.89 -2.83 1.64
C ARG A 114 19.36 -3.11 0.22
N GLU A 115 18.64 -3.91 -0.53
CA GLU A 115 18.88 -4.19 -1.96
C GLU A 115 18.46 -3.03 -2.88
N GLY A 116 17.95 -1.96 -2.32
CA GLY A 116 17.62 -0.75 -3.09
C GLY A 116 16.19 -0.67 -3.58
N ARG A 117 15.25 -1.47 -3.05
CA ARG A 117 13.82 -1.38 -3.36
C ARG A 117 13.09 -0.53 -2.35
N ASP A 118 12.09 0.19 -2.80
CA ASP A 118 11.10 0.75 -1.90
C ASP A 118 10.16 -0.36 -1.39
N VAL A 119 9.57 -0.16 -0.23
CA VAL A 119 8.62 -1.11 0.35
C VAL A 119 7.28 -0.44 0.55
N VAL A 120 6.21 -1.19 0.34
CA VAL A 120 4.85 -0.74 0.60
C VAL A 120 4.12 -1.71 1.54
N LEU A 121 3.41 -1.14 2.53
CA LEU A 121 2.61 -1.89 3.49
C LEU A 121 1.25 -1.20 3.72
N THR A 122 0.24 -2.03 3.98
CA THR A 122 -1.06 -1.57 4.50
C THR A 122 -1.04 -1.73 6.02
N PRO A 123 -0.99 -0.62 6.79
CA PRO A 123 -0.77 -0.67 8.23
C PRO A 123 -1.94 -1.30 9.00
N ASP A 124 -3.15 -1.29 8.45
CA ASP A 124 -4.32 -1.98 9.01
C ASP A 124 -4.33 -3.49 8.74
N GLY A 125 -3.37 -3.99 7.95
CA GLY A 125 -3.19 -5.42 7.70
C GLY A 125 -4.33 -6.08 6.92
N PRO A 126 -4.23 -7.40 6.66
CA PRO A 126 -5.20 -8.12 5.81
C PRO A 126 -6.51 -8.50 6.54
N MET A 127 -6.56 -8.33 7.85
CA MET A 127 -7.70 -8.74 8.70
C MET A 127 -8.31 -7.55 9.45
N GLY A 128 -7.73 -6.35 9.32
CA GLY A 128 -8.16 -5.17 10.06
C GLY A 128 -7.80 -5.19 11.55
N PRO A 129 -8.46 -4.36 12.33
CA PRO A 129 -9.62 -3.53 12.01
C PRO A 129 -9.28 -2.37 11.05
N ARG A 130 -10.25 -1.99 10.24
CA ARG A 130 -10.11 -0.95 9.24
C ARG A 130 -9.62 0.37 9.84
N HIS A 131 -8.63 0.99 9.18
CA HIS A 131 -8.04 2.27 9.58
C HIS A 131 -7.46 2.26 11.00
N LYS A 132 -6.92 1.10 11.42
CA LYS A 132 -6.17 0.95 12.67
C LYS A 132 -4.76 0.47 12.38
N VAL A 133 -3.77 1.24 12.81
CA VAL A 133 -2.36 0.95 12.55
C VAL A 133 -1.89 -0.23 13.41
N GLN A 134 -1.40 -1.28 12.75
CA GLN A 134 -0.71 -2.42 13.37
C GLN A 134 0.78 -2.11 13.51
N SER A 135 1.44 -2.70 14.49
CA SER A 135 2.85 -2.42 14.81
C SER A 135 3.87 -2.78 13.70
N GLY A 136 3.48 -3.61 12.73
CA GLY A 136 4.40 -4.17 11.73
C GLY A 136 5.14 -3.13 10.89
N VAL A 137 4.46 -2.07 10.44
CA VAL A 137 5.06 -1.02 9.61
C VAL A 137 6.07 -0.18 10.40
N LEU A 138 5.75 0.18 11.64
CA LEU A 138 6.66 0.90 12.55
C LEU A 138 7.85 0.03 12.96
N THR A 139 7.61 -1.27 13.22
CA THR A 139 8.67 -2.24 13.52
C THR A 139 9.65 -2.33 12.35
N LEU A 140 9.18 -2.37 11.10
CA LEU A 140 10.05 -2.36 9.93
C LEU A 140 10.88 -1.07 9.87
N ALA A 141 10.27 0.10 10.05
CA ALA A 141 10.94 1.38 10.04
C ALA A 141 12.01 1.46 11.16
N ARG A 142 11.68 1.05 12.39
CA ARG A 142 12.61 0.98 13.53
C ARG A 142 13.82 0.08 13.25
N LEU A 143 13.58 -1.14 12.75
CA LEU A 143 14.63 -2.13 12.48
C LEU A 143 15.58 -1.70 11.35
N THR A 144 15.07 -0.95 10.39
CA THR A 144 15.83 -0.61 9.18
C THR A 144 16.40 0.81 9.20
N GLY A 145 15.80 1.72 9.96
CA GLY A 145 16.13 3.15 9.98
C GLY A 145 15.66 3.90 8.72
N TYR A 146 14.89 3.25 7.82
CA TYR A 146 14.30 3.91 6.68
C TYR A 146 13.05 4.69 7.08
N GLN A 147 12.82 5.81 6.40
CA GLN A 147 11.69 6.68 6.66
C GLN A 147 10.37 6.06 6.16
N LEU A 148 9.33 6.26 6.93
CA LEU A 148 7.97 5.87 6.64
C LEU A 148 7.22 7.06 6.04
N VAL A 149 6.66 6.90 4.85
CA VAL A 149 5.89 7.93 4.14
C VAL A 149 4.43 7.54 4.10
N PRO A 150 3.56 8.25 4.81
CA PRO A 150 2.12 8.06 4.69
C PRO A 150 1.63 8.51 3.31
N LEU A 151 0.77 7.70 2.70
CA LEU A 151 0.16 7.92 1.39
C LEU A 151 -1.36 7.74 1.50
N ALA A 152 -2.13 8.63 0.93
CA ALA A 152 -3.55 8.41 0.65
C ALA A 152 -3.79 8.47 -0.85
N PHE A 153 -4.62 7.56 -1.38
CA PHE A 153 -4.98 7.54 -2.77
C PHE A 153 -6.48 7.34 -2.95
N ARG A 154 -7.19 8.39 -3.28
CA ARG A 154 -8.63 8.37 -3.51
C ARG A 154 -8.98 8.58 -4.97
N CYS A 155 -10.09 7.96 -5.41
CA CYS A 155 -10.66 8.17 -6.75
C CYS A 155 -12.15 8.48 -6.65
N ARG A 156 -12.64 9.32 -7.55
CA ARG A 156 -14.07 9.63 -7.69
C ARG A 156 -14.45 9.72 -9.18
N PRO A 157 -15.56 9.07 -9.63
CA PRO A 157 -16.39 8.15 -8.88
C PRO A 157 -15.70 6.80 -8.61
N ALA A 158 -16.12 6.10 -7.54
CA ALA A 158 -15.62 4.78 -7.18
C ALA A 158 -16.75 3.93 -6.55
N ILE A 159 -16.66 2.62 -6.74
CA ILE A 159 -17.52 1.63 -6.07
C ILE A 159 -16.83 1.18 -4.79
N LYS A 160 -17.59 1.07 -3.70
CA LYS A 160 -17.15 0.47 -2.45
C LYS A 160 -17.65 -0.96 -2.36
N LEU A 161 -16.74 -1.91 -2.24
CA LEU A 161 -17.09 -3.31 -2.02
C LEU A 161 -17.52 -3.55 -0.57
N GLY A 162 -18.34 -4.58 -0.37
CA GLY A 162 -18.59 -5.14 0.95
C GLY A 162 -17.30 -5.79 1.50
N GLY A 163 -17.18 -5.85 2.82
CA GLY A 163 -16.00 -6.42 3.49
C GLY A 163 -15.53 -5.53 4.62
N TRP A 164 -14.57 -6.02 5.42
CA TRP A 164 -14.05 -5.31 6.59
C TRP A 164 -13.36 -3.99 6.21
N ASP A 165 -12.65 -3.97 5.07
CA ASP A 165 -11.88 -2.83 4.59
C ASP A 165 -12.68 -1.83 3.75
N ARG A 166 -13.83 -2.24 3.19
CA ARG A 166 -14.62 -1.47 2.22
C ARG A 166 -13.77 -1.03 1.02
N MET A 167 -13.08 -1.99 0.39
CA MET A 167 -12.22 -1.79 -0.78
C MET A 167 -12.87 -0.86 -1.81
N GLU A 168 -12.12 0.14 -2.28
CA GLU A 168 -12.59 1.09 -3.29
C GLU A 168 -12.05 0.72 -4.69
N ILE A 169 -12.96 0.55 -5.65
CA ILE A 169 -12.62 0.32 -7.06
C ILE A 169 -13.00 1.58 -7.84
N PRO A 170 -12.04 2.27 -8.46
CA PRO A 170 -12.35 3.41 -9.33
C PRO A 170 -13.27 3.01 -10.48
N LEU A 171 -14.14 3.90 -10.90
CA LEU A 171 -14.84 3.73 -12.18
C LEU A 171 -13.94 4.20 -13.33
N PRO A 172 -14.20 3.74 -14.58
CA PRO A 172 -13.53 4.28 -15.75
C PRO A 172 -13.65 5.82 -15.81
N PHE A 173 -12.55 6.47 -16.22
CA PHE A 173 -12.44 7.94 -16.32
C PHE A 173 -12.56 8.71 -14.98
N ALA A 174 -12.47 8.03 -13.86
CA ALA A 174 -12.45 8.66 -12.54
C ALA A 174 -11.29 9.66 -12.42
N LYS A 175 -11.50 10.68 -11.57
CA LYS A 175 -10.43 11.55 -11.11
C LYS A 175 -9.79 10.94 -9.87
N GLY A 176 -8.46 10.87 -9.85
CA GLY A 176 -7.67 10.37 -8.72
C GLY A 176 -6.88 11.49 -8.04
N CYS A 177 -6.67 11.35 -6.74
CA CYS A 177 -5.80 12.21 -5.95
C CYS A 177 -4.92 11.34 -5.06
N ALA A 178 -3.60 11.43 -5.23
CA ALA A 178 -2.60 10.82 -4.38
C ALA A 178 -1.91 11.90 -3.54
N ILE A 179 -1.88 11.74 -2.22
CA ILE A 179 -1.26 12.69 -1.29
C ILE A 179 -0.21 11.97 -0.48
N PHE A 180 1.03 12.49 -0.55
CA PHE A 180 2.14 12.03 0.29
C PHE A 180 2.32 13.03 1.44
N ALA A 181 2.26 12.53 2.67
CA ALA A 181 2.58 13.32 3.86
C ALA A 181 4.10 13.39 4.09
N ASN A 182 4.49 14.19 5.09
CA ASN A 182 5.88 14.26 5.51
C ASN A 182 6.36 12.90 6.04
N PRO A 183 7.63 12.54 5.75
CA PRO A 183 8.21 11.30 6.23
C PRO A 183 8.28 11.25 7.76
N ILE A 184 7.97 10.09 8.32
CA ILE A 184 8.08 9.79 9.75
C ILE A 184 9.37 8.98 9.96
N THR A 185 10.21 9.42 10.88
CA THR A 185 11.39 8.66 11.32
C THR A 185 11.07 7.95 12.62
N VAL A 186 11.35 6.64 12.67
CA VAL A 186 11.21 5.84 13.88
C VAL A 186 12.58 5.60 14.48
N PRO A 187 12.91 6.13 15.67
CA PRO A 187 14.20 5.90 16.32
C PRO A 187 14.43 4.42 16.60
N ARG A 188 15.69 3.98 16.55
CA ARG A 188 16.04 2.58 16.88
C ARG A 188 15.82 2.28 18.35
N GLU A 189 16.23 3.22 19.20
CA GLU A 189 15.99 3.20 20.64
C GLU A 189 14.70 4.00 20.89
N CYS A 190 13.60 3.29 20.98
CA CYS A 190 12.27 3.85 21.13
C CYS A 190 11.54 3.03 22.19
N SER A 191 10.99 3.68 23.21
CA SER A 191 10.19 3.02 24.25
C SER A 191 8.86 2.50 23.68
N GLU A 192 8.14 1.70 24.44
CA GLU A 192 6.81 1.24 24.00
C GLU A 192 5.82 2.41 23.91
N GLU A 193 5.89 3.37 24.87
CA GLU A 193 5.06 4.57 24.85
C GLU A 193 5.35 5.45 23.61
N GLU A 194 6.62 5.60 23.24
CA GLU A 194 7.01 6.33 22.04
C GLU A 194 6.53 5.61 20.76
N MET A 195 6.60 4.27 20.74
CA MET A 195 6.06 3.48 19.63
C MET A 195 4.55 3.61 19.52
N ASP A 196 3.84 3.67 20.63
CA ASP A 196 2.39 3.90 20.65
C ASP A 196 2.04 5.31 20.17
N ALA A 197 2.77 6.33 20.62
CA ALA A 197 2.61 7.70 20.14
C ALA A 197 2.89 7.81 18.62
N LEU A 198 3.91 7.13 18.11
CA LEU A 198 4.20 7.08 16.67
C LEU A 198 3.11 6.35 15.88
N ARG A 199 2.51 5.32 16.47
CA ARG A 199 1.38 4.61 15.87
C ARG A 199 0.17 5.53 15.72
N ASP A 200 -0.17 6.24 16.79
CA ASP A 200 -1.30 7.18 16.80
C ASP A 200 -1.05 8.35 15.85
N HIS A 201 0.18 8.86 15.81
CA HIS A 201 0.59 9.89 14.85
C HIS A 201 0.47 9.43 13.40
N LEU A 202 0.89 8.20 13.07
CA LEU A 202 0.74 7.63 11.73
C LEU A 202 -0.74 7.46 11.37
N GLU A 203 -1.57 6.95 12.31
CA GLU A 203 -3.00 6.76 12.11
C GLU A 203 -3.70 8.09 11.82
N GLU A 204 -3.43 9.12 12.62
CA GLU A 204 -3.97 10.47 12.45
C GLU A 204 -3.51 11.12 11.14
N THR A 205 -2.23 10.96 10.79
CA THR A 205 -1.68 11.49 9.55
C THR A 205 -2.37 10.87 8.33
N LEU A 206 -2.50 9.53 8.32
CA LEU A 206 -3.19 8.81 7.24
C LEU A 206 -4.65 9.24 7.14
N ARG A 207 -5.36 9.40 8.26
CA ARG A 207 -6.73 9.89 8.30
C ARG A 207 -6.85 11.30 7.72
N THR A 208 -5.97 12.19 8.13
CA THR A 208 -5.96 13.58 7.68
C THR A 208 -5.75 13.72 6.17
N ILE A 209 -4.75 13.02 5.61
CA ILE A 209 -4.48 13.09 4.16
C ILE A 209 -5.56 12.37 3.34
N ASP A 210 -6.20 11.34 3.91
CA ASP A 210 -7.33 10.65 3.31
C ASP A 210 -8.54 11.58 3.15
N GLU A 211 -8.92 12.27 4.23
CA GLU A 211 -9.98 13.28 4.22
C GLU A 211 -9.66 14.44 3.28
N GLN A 212 -8.39 14.86 3.22
CA GLN A 212 -7.93 15.89 2.29
C GLN A 212 -8.10 15.46 0.83
N ALA A 213 -7.73 14.21 0.49
CA ALA A 213 -7.92 13.67 -0.85
C ALA A 213 -9.39 13.64 -1.25
N VAL A 214 -10.27 13.22 -0.33
CA VAL A 214 -11.73 13.23 -0.55
C VAL A 214 -12.25 14.65 -0.79
N ARG A 215 -11.86 15.63 0.03
CA ARG A 215 -12.26 17.05 -0.13
C ARG A 215 -11.83 17.62 -1.48
N LEU A 216 -10.59 17.37 -1.89
CA LEU A 216 -10.05 17.86 -3.17
C LEU A 216 -10.76 17.26 -4.40
N LEU A 217 -11.24 16.03 -4.29
CA LEU A 217 -12.02 15.40 -5.35
C LEU A 217 -13.47 15.89 -5.39
N SER A 218 -14.03 16.30 -4.24
CA SER A 218 -15.40 16.80 -4.13
C SER A 218 -15.52 18.26 -4.57
N SER A 219 -14.55 19.11 -4.25
CA SER A 219 -14.55 20.56 -4.58
C SER A 219 -14.44 20.88 -6.07
N ARG A 220 -14.12 19.89 -6.92
CA ARG A 220 -14.00 20.04 -8.38
C ARG A 220 -15.13 19.38 -9.17
N ALA A 221 -16.21 19.02 -8.50
CA ALA A 221 -17.43 18.50 -9.12
C ALA A 221 -18.49 19.61 -9.36
N ALA A 222 -18.15 20.86 -9.00
CA ALA A 222 -18.92 22.07 -9.30
C ALA A 222 -18.31 22.82 -10.50
#